data_88a38561d2d4e1800c79074ffb2d31b0
#
_entry.id   88a38561d2d4e1800c79074ffb2d31b0
#
_cell.length_a   1.000
_cell.length_b   1.000
_cell.length_c   1.000
_cell.angle_alpha   90.00
_cell.angle_beta   90.00
_cell.angle_gamma   90.00
#
_symmetry.space_group_name_H-M   'P 1'
#
loop_
_entity.id
_entity.type
_entity.pdbx_description
1 polymer ?
#
loop_
_entity_poly.entity_id
_entity_poly.type
_entity_poly.pdbx_seq_one_letter_code
_entity_poly.pdbx_strand_id
1 'polypeptide(L)'
;FWTEETVPLCNLDRQTMRASNYPACPQCRGTARPHILMFGDMEYVGHPEQEKSFQNFLRKEVDLALLVGSSGAVPTNDYLALELKNRGTKLININPDQSANNIAQAEIFIPLKSGYTFSQLDELIS
;
A
#
# COMPACT_ATOMS: atom_id res chain seq x y z
N PHE A 1 6.35 -18.90 -5.32
CA PHE A 1 5.04 -18.61 -4.73
C PHE A 1 4.03 -19.67 -5.02
N TRP A 2 2.98 -19.69 -4.23
CA TRP A 2 1.72 -20.34 -4.54
C TRP A 2 0.60 -19.44 -4.04
N THR A 3 -0.52 -19.44 -4.72
CA THR A 3 -1.74 -18.73 -4.30
C THR A 3 -2.74 -19.75 -3.82
N GLU A 4 -3.36 -19.48 -2.70
CA GLU A 4 -4.47 -20.27 -2.15
C GLU A 4 -5.76 -19.51 -2.48
N GLU A 5 -6.70 -20.18 -3.14
CA GLU A 5 -8.01 -19.61 -3.45
C GLU A 5 -8.85 -19.42 -2.17
N THR A 6 -8.59 -20.27 -1.18
CA THR A 6 -9.20 -20.14 0.13
C THR A 6 -8.13 -19.85 1.16
N VAL A 7 -8.23 -18.71 1.83
CA VAL A 7 -7.36 -18.39 2.96
C VAL A 7 -7.56 -19.44 4.04
N PRO A 8 -6.53 -20.24 4.39
CA PRO A 8 -6.67 -21.22 5.43
C PRO A 8 -7.01 -20.53 6.74
N LEU A 9 -8.10 -20.97 7.39
CA LEU A 9 -8.52 -20.42 8.66
C LEU A 9 -7.49 -20.79 9.73
N CYS A 10 -6.84 -19.76 10.27
CA CYS A 10 -6.00 -19.92 11.44
C CYS A 10 -6.87 -19.85 12.71
N ASN A 11 -6.70 -20.82 13.61
CA ASN A 11 -7.31 -20.78 14.92
C ASN A 11 -6.58 -19.75 15.77
N LEU A 12 -7.08 -18.53 15.79
CA LEU A 12 -6.47 -17.40 16.47
C LEU A 12 -6.99 -17.26 17.89
N ASP A 13 -6.09 -17.34 18.85
CA ASP A 13 -6.34 -16.87 20.21
C ASP A 13 -6.26 -15.33 20.20
N ARG A 14 -7.41 -14.69 20.39
CA ARG A 14 -7.53 -13.24 20.35
C ARG A 14 -6.91 -12.52 21.56
N GLN A 15 -6.68 -13.23 22.65
CA GLN A 15 -6.05 -12.64 23.85
C GLN A 15 -4.54 -12.56 23.69
N THR A 16 -3.93 -13.62 23.17
CA THR A 16 -2.48 -13.70 22.96
C THR A 16 -2.04 -13.32 21.55
N MET A 17 -2.98 -13.15 20.62
CA MET A 17 -2.75 -12.92 19.19
C MET A 17 -1.88 -14.02 18.55
N ARG A 18 -1.98 -15.23 19.06
CA ARG A 18 -1.25 -16.40 18.55
C ARG A 18 -2.19 -17.35 17.84
N ALA A 19 -1.72 -17.94 16.75
CA ALA A 19 -2.43 -19.02 16.08
C ALA A 19 -1.91 -20.38 16.57
N SER A 20 -2.81 -21.35 16.72
CA SER A 20 -2.45 -22.74 17.07
C SER A 20 -2.13 -23.59 15.83
N ASN A 21 -2.49 -23.10 14.64
CA ASN A 21 -2.19 -23.74 13.34
C ASN A 21 -1.70 -22.70 12.36
N TYR A 22 -0.81 -23.12 11.48
CA TYR A 22 -0.25 -22.26 10.41
C TYR A 22 -0.44 -22.95 9.06
N PRO A 23 -0.64 -22.18 7.98
CA PRO A 23 -0.64 -22.75 6.63
C PRO A 23 0.71 -23.42 6.35
N ALA A 24 0.66 -24.54 5.66
CA ALA A 24 1.86 -25.27 5.25
C ALA A 24 2.08 -25.12 3.74
N CYS A 25 3.34 -24.92 3.35
CA CYS A 25 3.70 -24.93 1.94
C CYS A 25 3.39 -26.28 1.31
N PRO A 26 2.67 -26.34 0.18
CA PRO A 26 2.34 -27.61 -0.47
C PRO A 26 3.56 -28.36 -1.02
N GLN A 27 4.66 -27.66 -1.29
CA GLN A 27 5.88 -28.25 -1.85
C GLN A 27 6.81 -28.79 -0.77
N CYS A 28 7.16 -27.97 0.23
CA CYS A 28 8.17 -28.35 1.23
C CYS A 28 7.59 -28.67 2.60
N ARG A 29 6.28 -28.50 2.83
CA ARG A 29 5.60 -28.68 4.11
C ARG A 29 6.03 -27.75 5.23
N GLY A 30 6.93 -26.82 4.96
CA GLY A 30 7.32 -25.77 5.91
C GLY A 30 6.17 -24.79 6.13
N THR A 31 6.22 -24.03 7.23
CA THR A 31 5.23 -23.00 7.53
C THR A 31 5.23 -21.95 6.45
N ALA A 32 4.05 -21.68 5.88
CA ALA A 32 3.85 -20.58 4.95
C ALA A 32 3.62 -19.27 5.70
N ARG A 33 4.07 -18.19 5.12
CA ARG A 33 3.81 -16.83 5.62
C ARG A 33 3.02 -16.04 4.59
N PRO A 34 2.33 -14.98 5.00
CA PRO A 34 1.73 -14.04 4.05
C PRO A 34 2.81 -13.46 3.12
N HIS A 35 2.46 -13.26 1.86
CA HIS A 35 3.35 -12.62 0.89
C HIS A 35 3.36 -11.10 1.11
N ILE A 36 4.00 -10.68 2.20
CA ILE A 36 4.14 -9.29 2.63
C ILE A 36 5.62 -9.01 2.85
N LEU A 37 6.12 -7.92 2.26
CA LEU A 37 7.48 -7.44 2.52
C LEU A 37 7.60 -6.98 3.98
N MET A 38 8.48 -7.60 4.74
CA MET A 38 8.78 -7.25 6.12
C MET A 38 10.09 -6.46 6.21
N PHE A 39 10.26 -5.70 7.28
CA PHE A 39 11.53 -5.02 7.54
C PHE A 39 12.68 -6.04 7.65
N GLY A 40 13.77 -5.79 6.92
CA GLY A 40 14.93 -6.67 6.89
C GLY A 40 14.75 -7.97 6.08
N ASP A 41 13.67 -8.09 5.32
CA ASP A 41 13.39 -9.26 4.49
C ASP A 41 14.19 -9.22 3.18
N MET A 42 15.44 -9.60 3.26
CA MET A 42 16.36 -9.60 2.11
C MET A 42 16.05 -10.70 1.08
N GLU A 43 15.24 -11.68 1.47
CA GLU A 43 14.83 -12.80 0.59
C GLU A 43 13.43 -12.63 0.01
N TYR A 44 12.81 -11.48 0.23
CA TYR A 44 11.50 -11.21 -0.35
C TYR A 44 11.57 -11.17 -1.88
N VAL A 45 10.72 -11.95 -2.50
CA VAL A 45 10.58 -11.99 -3.96
C VAL A 45 9.21 -11.44 -4.33
N GLY A 46 9.19 -10.33 -5.06
CA GLY A 46 7.95 -9.72 -5.56
C GLY A 46 7.17 -10.66 -6.50
N HIS A 47 5.86 -10.50 -6.58
CA HIS A 47 5.04 -11.29 -7.50
C HIS A 47 5.29 -10.81 -8.94
N PRO A 48 5.80 -11.64 -9.86
CA PRO A 48 6.28 -11.18 -11.18
C PRO A 48 5.21 -10.47 -12.02
N GLU A 49 3.96 -10.97 -11.98
CA GLU A 49 2.87 -10.35 -12.74
C GLU A 49 2.42 -9.02 -12.15
N GLN A 50 2.37 -8.93 -10.81
CA GLN A 50 2.05 -7.67 -10.13
C GLN A 50 3.13 -6.63 -10.37
N GLU A 51 4.40 -7.02 -10.26
CA GLU A 51 5.53 -6.14 -10.55
C GLU A 51 5.48 -5.63 -11.99
N LYS A 52 5.28 -6.52 -12.96
CA LYS A 52 5.13 -6.15 -14.37
C LYS A 52 3.94 -5.22 -14.59
N SER A 53 2.80 -5.49 -13.96
CA SER A 53 1.60 -4.65 -14.05
C SER A 53 1.86 -3.25 -13.48
N PHE A 54 2.52 -3.18 -12.33
CA PHE A 54 2.89 -1.94 -11.69
C PHE A 54 3.86 -1.12 -12.55
N GLN A 55 4.91 -1.74 -13.07
CA GLN A 55 5.86 -1.08 -13.98
C GLN A 55 5.19 -0.59 -15.27
N ASN A 56 4.27 -1.36 -15.82
CA ASN A 56 3.50 -0.94 -16.99
C ASN A 56 2.57 0.25 -16.68
N PHE A 57 1.99 0.29 -15.47
CA PHE A 57 1.20 1.43 -15.01
C PHE A 57 2.06 2.69 -14.89
N LEU A 58 3.23 2.58 -14.27
CA LEU A 58 4.14 3.71 -14.09
C LEU A 58 4.67 4.31 -15.39
N ARG A 59 4.68 3.54 -16.50
CA ARG A 59 5.06 4.04 -17.83
C ARG A 59 4.00 4.88 -18.49
N LYS A 60 2.75 4.82 -18.03
CA LYS A 60 1.67 5.64 -18.56
C LYS A 60 1.78 7.07 -18.07
N GLU A 61 1.17 7.98 -18.81
CA GLU A 61 0.94 9.32 -18.30
C GLU A 61 -0.10 9.26 -17.16
N VAL A 62 0.24 9.91 -16.06
CA VAL A 62 -0.62 10.00 -14.87
C VAL A 62 -0.87 11.47 -14.62
N ASP A 63 -2.11 11.91 -14.80
CA ASP A 63 -2.48 13.32 -14.63
C ASP A 63 -2.56 13.73 -13.17
N LEU A 64 -3.03 12.80 -12.31
CA LEU A 64 -3.29 13.06 -10.91
C LEU A 64 -2.88 11.87 -10.05
N ALA A 65 -2.20 12.14 -8.94
CA ALA A 65 -1.89 11.17 -7.89
C ALA A 65 -2.43 11.65 -6.55
N LEU A 66 -2.99 10.72 -5.79
CA LEU A 66 -3.48 10.98 -4.44
C LEU A 66 -2.59 10.28 -3.42
N LEU A 67 -2.03 11.06 -2.50
CA LEU A 67 -1.31 10.56 -1.33
C LEU A 67 -2.27 10.58 -0.15
N VAL A 68 -2.67 9.41 0.34
CA VAL A 68 -3.75 9.30 1.33
C VAL A 68 -3.24 8.67 2.62
N GLY A 69 -3.27 9.44 3.72
CA GLY A 69 -2.93 8.97 5.05
C GLY A 69 -1.45 8.56 5.23
N SER A 70 -0.56 8.93 4.32
CA SER A 70 0.87 8.65 4.45
C SER A 70 1.51 9.60 5.46
N SER A 71 2.20 9.02 6.45
CA SER A 71 2.94 9.80 7.44
C SER A 71 4.35 10.21 6.97
N GLY A 72 4.84 9.63 5.87
CA GLY A 72 6.22 9.77 5.42
C GLY A 72 7.26 9.00 6.25
N ALA A 73 6.84 8.29 7.30
CA ALA A 73 7.76 7.51 8.15
C ALA A 73 8.42 6.35 7.39
N VAL A 74 7.72 5.78 6.42
CA VAL A 74 8.28 4.83 5.45
C VAL A 74 8.22 5.48 4.08
N PRO A 75 9.35 5.89 3.50
CA PRO A 75 9.38 6.85 2.39
C PRO A 75 9.06 6.26 1.02
N THR A 76 8.74 4.96 0.91
CA THR A 76 8.53 4.28 -0.38
C THR A 76 7.44 4.97 -1.22
N ASN A 77 6.29 5.27 -0.61
CA ASN A 77 5.19 5.95 -1.30
C ASN A 77 5.55 7.40 -1.67
N ASP A 78 6.33 8.05 -0.82
CA ASP A 78 6.77 9.42 -1.05
C ASP A 78 7.75 9.52 -2.22
N TYR A 79 8.67 8.56 -2.36
CA TYR A 79 9.58 8.50 -3.52
C TYR A 79 8.80 8.26 -4.81
N LEU A 80 7.79 7.37 -4.78
CA LEU A 80 6.93 7.16 -5.94
C LEU A 80 6.15 8.43 -6.31
N ALA A 81 5.58 9.11 -5.31
CA ALA A 81 4.86 10.37 -5.51
C ALA A 81 5.79 11.45 -6.07
N LEU A 82 7.03 11.54 -5.57
CA LEU A 82 8.03 12.47 -6.08
C LEU A 82 8.42 12.17 -7.53
N GLU A 83 8.59 10.90 -7.88
CA GLU A 83 8.87 10.48 -9.26
C GLU A 83 7.74 10.88 -10.20
N LEU A 84 6.49 10.60 -9.83
CA LEU A 84 5.31 10.99 -10.61
C LEU A 84 5.24 12.53 -10.77
N LYS A 85 5.45 13.26 -9.68
CA LYS A 85 5.48 14.73 -9.70
C LYS A 85 6.54 15.28 -10.64
N ASN A 86 7.75 14.72 -10.63
CA ASN A 86 8.84 15.11 -11.53
C ASN A 86 8.52 14.85 -13.02
N ARG A 87 7.55 13.99 -13.28
CA ARG A 87 7.02 13.70 -14.62
C ARG A 87 5.81 14.57 -14.99
N GLY A 88 5.43 15.52 -14.14
CA GLY A 88 4.34 16.45 -14.37
C GLY A 88 2.98 16.05 -13.79
N THR A 89 2.89 14.92 -13.08
CA THR A 89 1.68 14.50 -12.37
C THR A 89 1.33 15.52 -11.29
N LYS A 90 0.07 15.92 -11.19
CA LYS A 90 -0.43 16.72 -10.07
C LYS A 90 -0.60 15.85 -8.83
N LEU A 91 -0.22 16.37 -7.67
CA LEU A 91 -0.25 15.62 -6.42
C LEU A 91 -1.19 16.28 -5.41
N ILE A 92 -2.11 15.50 -4.88
CA ILE A 92 -2.99 15.90 -3.76
C ILE A 92 -2.67 15.01 -2.56
N ASN A 93 -2.42 15.63 -1.41
CA ASN A 93 -2.24 14.93 -0.15
C ASN A 93 -3.49 15.10 0.72
N ILE A 94 -4.09 13.97 1.11
CA ILE A 94 -5.24 13.91 2.02
C ILE A 94 -4.77 13.29 3.33
N ASN A 95 -4.59 14.11 4.35
CA ASN A 95 -4.08 13.63 5.62
C ASN A 95 -4.57 14.52 6.78
N PRO A 96 -5.23 13.96 7.81
CA PRO A 96 -5.65 14.73 8.97
C PRO A 96 -4.47 15.26 9.79
N ASP A 97 -3.30 14.62 9.68
CA ASP A 97 -2.08 15.05 10.36
C ASP A 97 -1.33 16.05 9.48
N GLN A 98 -1.42 17.32 9.87
CA GLN A 98 -0.72 18.42 9.18
C GLN A 98 0.81 18.40 9.41
N SER A 99 1.28 17.65 10.40
CA SER A 99 2.71 17.48 10.67
C SER A 99 3.34 16.34 9.87
N ALA A 100 2.56 15.58 9.12
CA ALA A 100 3.07 14.52 8.26
C ALA A 100 4.09 15.07 7.25
N ASN A 101 5.33 14.67 7.41
CA ASN A 101 6.45 15.16 6.62
C ASN A 101 6.65 14.31 5.37
N ASN A 102 6.01 14.70 4.29
CA ASN A 102 6.13 14.03 3.01
C ASN A 102 7.22 14.68 2.17
N ILE A 103 8.12 13.87 1.61
CA ILE A 103 9.21 14.31 0.72
C ILE A 103 8.62 14.94 -0.55
N ALA A 104 7.58 14.34 -1.11
CA ALA A 104 6.85 14.88 -2.23
C ALA A 104 5.82 15.91 -1.74
N GLN A 105 6.15 17.19 -1.83
CA GLN A 105 5.21 18.25 -1.52
C GLN A 105 4.08 18.29 -2.52
N ALA A 106 2.84 18.10 -2.06
CA ALA A 106 1.65 18.16 -2.88
C ALA A 106 1.27 19.61 -3.25
N GLU A 107 0.66 19.79 -4.42
CA GLU A 107 0.08 21.06 -4.85
C GLU A 107 -1.15 21.43 -4.01
N ILE A 108 -1.90 20.40 -3.56
CA ILE A 108 -3.08 20.57 -2.71
C ILE A 108 -2.92 19.68 -1.49
N PHE A 109 -3.11 20.26 -0.32
CA PHE A 109 -3.17 19.53 0.94
C PHE A 109 -4.58 19.65 1.55
N ILE A 110 -5.21 18.50 1.83
CA ILE A 110 -6.54 18.43 2.44
C ILE A 110 -6.39 17.87 3.86
N PRO A 111 -6.52 18.69 4.92
CA PRO A 111 -6.29 18.30 6.31
C PRO A 111 -7.50 17.57 6.91
N LEU A 112 -8.02 16.57 6.22
CA LEU A 112 -9.22 15.84 6.59
C LEU A 112 -8.98 14.33 6.54
N LYS A 113 -9.85 13.58 7.23
CA LYS A 113 -9.87 12.12 7.13
C LYS A 113 -10.35 11.71 5.73
N SER A 114 -9.69 10.72 5.13
CA SER A 114 -9.99 10.25 3.78
C SER A 114 -11.45 9.83 3.59
N GLY A 115 -12.03 9.09 4.54
CA GLY A 115 -13.44 8.68 4.46
C GLY A 115 -14.40 9.87 4.33
N TYR A 116 -14.18 10.93 5.09
CA TYR A 116 -14.97 12.17 4.98
C TYR A 116 -14.74 12.87 3.64
N THR A 117 -13.48 13.02 3.26
CA THR A 117 -13.12 13.69 2.00
C THR A 117 -13.74 12.99 0.79
N PHE A 118 -13.65 11.67 0.72
CA PHE A 118 -14.21 10.93 -0.41
C PHE A 118 -15.75 10.93 -0.42
N SER A 119 -16.40 10.91 0.75
CA SER A 119 -17.88 11.08 0.80
C SER A 119 -18.32 12.43 0.22
N GLN A 120 -17.60 13.50 0.57
CA GLN A 120 -17.91 14.83 0.05
C GLN A 120 -17.64 14.95 -1.46
N LEU A 121 -16.56 14.32 -1.95
CA LEU A 121 -16.27 14.29 -3.39
C LEU A 121 -17.34 13.51 -4.16
N ASP A 122 -17.81 12.39 -3.63
CA ASP A 122 -18.86 11.58 -4.24
C ASP A 122 -20.18 12.37 -4.39
N GLU A 123 -20.56 13.12 -3.35
CA GLU A 123 -21.72 14.01 -3.40
C GLU A 123 -21.60 15.13 -4.44
N LEU A 124 -20.36 15.59 -4.73
CA LEU A 124 -20.14 16.68 -5.69
C LEU A 124 -20.13 16.22 -7.16
N ILE A 125 -19.85 14.95 -7.41
CA ILE A 125 -19.72 14.40 -8.76
C ILE A 125 -20.92 13.52 -9.16
N SER A 126 -21.87 13.27 -8.24
CA SER A 126 -23.11 12.52 -8.46
C SER A 126 -24.20 13.43 -9.00
#